data_4dc9575f5fa3e50cbc38ca087090ce6f
#
_entry.id   4dc9575f5fa3e50cbc38ca087090ce6f
#
_cell.length_a   1.000
_cell.length_b   1.000
_cell.length_c   1.000
_cell.angle_alpha   90.00
_cell.angle_beta   90.00
_cell.angle_gamma   90.00
#
_symmetry.space_group_name_H-M   'P 1'
#
loop_
_entity.id
_entity.type
_entity.pdbx_description
1 polymer ?
#
loop_
_entity_poly.entity_id
_entity_poly.type
_entity_poly.pdbx_seq_one_letter_code
_entity_poly.pdbx_strand_id
1 'polypeptide(L)'
;MTLFRRLTGLMAALTAALIIGLAAPAAIAEDNPAPAAAQATPAAPAAAPAAAPAAQAAPAAAAPAAAPPSCSSTVLEKCTGNSGDTAWLLTSVALVLMMTIPGLGLFYGGMVSKKNVGDTVMTSFAITCLVTVIYFILTYSLAFTGGGWFIGGFSRVFLQGIHYDLASGANTPNGLAPTIPETVYMMFQMTFAIITPALIAGSFAERMKFSAMLWFIGLWAIFVYAPVAHWVWGPDGFMSAANVDAKGNFQGAFQVLDFAGGTVVHINAGVAGLMSCLVLGRRKTPAPGHNMVLTYIGAALLWVGWFGFNAGSAVSAGLQAGMAMTVTQIATAVAALTWMFVEWGHRGKPTVIGICSGAVAGLVAITPASGFVGPVGALVIGIACGIGCYWGATGLKHSFGYDDALDAFGVHAVGGVIGALLTGVFAVNEFSGHSGLLEGDVGQFINQIKGIVTVIVYDGIVTFIILKIVDVAVGLRVSEEVERDGLDLALHGEVVH
;
A
#
# COMPACT_ATOMS: atom_id res chain seq x y z
N MET A 1 33.05 20.99 0.80
CA MET A 1 32.58 22.05 1.74
C MET A 1 31.60 23.06 1.13
N THR A 2 31.66 23.40 -0.17
CA THR A 2 30.78 24.38 -0.81
C THR A 2 29.36 23.86 -1.08
N LEU A 3 29.17 22.59 -1.38
CA LEU A 3 27.85 22.01 -1.67
C LEU A 3 26.98 21.85 -0.42
N PHE A 4 27.58 21.46 0.70
CA PHE A 4 26.89 21.32 2.00
C PHE A 4 26.38 22.67 2.52
N ARG A 5 27.16 23.74 2.33
CA ARG A 5 26.72 25.12 2.67
C ARG A 5 25.61 25.64 1.74
N ARG A 6 25.56 25.22 0.49
CA ARG A 6 24.48 25.57 -0.45
C ARG A 6 23.19 24.80 -0.14
N LEU A 7 23.27 23.53 0.26
CA LEU A 7 22.13 22.73 0.67
C LEU A 7 21.55 23.18 2.00
N THR A 8 22.37 23.56 2.99
CA THR A 8 21.88 24.13 4.26
C THR A 8 21.26 25.52 4.04
N GLY A 9 21.77 26.33 3.10
CA GLY A 9 21.15 27.59 2.73
C GLY A 9 19.80 27.42 2.02
N LEU A 10 19.66 26.41 1.18
CA LEU A 10 18.41 26.09 0.48
C LEU A 10 17.36 25.52 1.45
N MET A 11 17.77 24.67 2.38
CA MET A 11 16.86 24.16 3.43
C MET A 11 16.40 25.27 4.39
N ALA A 12 17.28 26.19 4.76
CA ALA A 12 16.93 27.38 5.56
C ALA A 12 15.96 28.32 4.82
N ALA A 13 16.13 28.49 3.51
CA ALA A 13 15.23 29.29 2.68
C ALA A 13 13.85 28.61 2.49
N LEU A 14 13.81 27.28 2.35
CA LEU A 14 12.56 26.50 2.28
C LEU A 14 11.82 26.49 3.61
N THR A 15 12.55 26.41 4.74
CA THR A 15 11.97 26.49 6.07
C THR A 15 11.41 27.91 6.36
N ALA A 16 12.11 28.95 5.92
CA ALA A 16 11.64 30.34 6.04
C ALA A 16 10.40 30.60 5.17
N ALA A 17 10.34 30.06 3.94
CA ALA A 17 9.17 30.14 3.08
C ALA A 17 7.95 29.40 3.66
N LEU A 18 8.19 28.28 4.36
CA LEU A 18 7.14 27.51 5.04
C LEU A 18 6.58 28.27 6.25
N ILE A 19 7.41 28.97 6.99
CA ILE A 19 7.00 29.78 8.15
C ILE A 19 6.21 31.03 7.72
N ILE A 20 6.56 31.63 6.57
CA ILE A 20 5.84 32.80 6.04
C ILE A 20 4.48 32.41 5.45
N GLY A 21 4.33 31.18 4.92
CA GLY A 21 3.05 30.66 4.42
C GLY A 21 2.01 30.35 5.52
N LEU A 22 2.43 30.19 6.76
CA LEU A 22 1.55 29.90 7.91
C LEU A 22 0.96 31.16 8.58
N ALA A 23 1.31 32.37 8.12
CA ALA A 23 0.82 33.63 8.65
C ALA A 23 -0.08 34.38 7.63
N ALA A 24 -1.12 33.73 7.10
CA ALA A 24 -2.16 34.43 6.35
C ALA A 24 -3.42 34.55 7.22
N PRO A 25 -3.97 35.76 7.39
CA PRO A 25 -5.12 35.98 8.28
C PRO A 25 -6.42 35.49 7.65
N ALA A 26 -7.29 34.95 8.47
CA ALA A 26 -8.68 34.69 8.14
C ALA A 26 -9.37 36.01 7.76
N ALA A 27 -9.88 36.11 6.55
CA ALA A 27 -10.66 37.24 6.07
C ALA A 27 -11.98 36.75 5.45
N ILE A 28 -13.05 36.98 6.21
CA ILE A 28 -14.37 37.49 5.83
C ILE A 28 -15.16 36.66 4.79
N ALA A 29 -16.21 35.99 5.29
CA ALA A 29 -17.34 35.54 4.54
C ALA A 29 -18.19 36.74 4.09
N GLU A 30 -18.34 36.97 2.81
CA GLU A 30 -19.39 37.85 2.27
C GLU A 30 -20.63 37.03 1.94
N ASP A 31 -21.76 37.44 2.54
CA ASP A 31 -23.11 36.96 2.26
C ASP A 31 -23.47 37.24 0.81
N ASN A 32 -23.85 36.20 0.07
CA ASN A 32 -24.50 36.33 -1.22
C ASN A 32 -25.89 35.68 -1.15
N PRO A 33 -26.97 36.45 -1.40
CA PRO A 33 -28.32 35.92 -1.25
C PRO A 33 -28.70 34.94 -2.34
N ALA A 34 -29.38 33.87 -1.96
CA ALA A 34 -29.91 32.82 -2.85
C ALA A 34 -30.92 33.39 -3.89
N PRO A 35 -30.92 32.88 -5.12
CA PRO A 35 -31.91 33.26 -6.11
C PRO A 35 -33.28 32.65 -5.80
N ALA A 36 -34.32 33.47 -5.95
CA ALA A 36 -35.72 33.18 -5.69
C ALA A 36 -36.25 32.01 -6.54
N ALA A 37 -36.96 31.10 -5.89
CA ALA A 37 -37.67 30.00 -6.54
C ALA A 37 -38.81 30.52 -7.43
N ALA A 38 -38.82 30.09 -8.69
CA ALA A 38 -39.90 30.33 -9.63
C ALA A 38 -41.14 29.49 -9.22
N GLN A 39 -42.27 30.17 -9.01
CA GLN A 39 -43.55 29.55 -8.73
C GLN A 39 -44.08 28.87 -9.98
N ALA A 40 -44.41 27.58 -9.88
CA ALA A 40 -45.12 26.83 -10.90
C ALA A 40 -46.62 27.09 -10.80
N THR A 41 -47.24 27.45 -11.91
CA THR A 41 -48.69 27.65 -12.08
C THR A 41 -49.42 26.30 -12.01
N PRO A 42 -50.59 26.19 -11.33
CA PRO A 42 -51.31 24.93 -11.24
C PRO A 42 -52.07 24.63 -12.55
N ALA A 43 -51.94 23.40 -13.02
CA ALA A 43 -52.72 22.86 -14.15
C ALA A 43 -54.12 22.45 -13.71
N ALA A 44 -55.10 22.71 -14.58
CA ALA A 44 -56.53 22.43 -14.38
C ALA A 44 -56.85 20.92 -14.29
N PRO A 45 -57.91 20.50 -13.58
CA PRO A 45 -58.24 19.10 -13.37
C PRO A 45 -58.83 18.46 -14.62
N ALA A 46 -58.27 17.30 -15.00
CA ALA A 46 -58.85 16.44 -16.06
C ALA A 46 -59.99 15.61 -15.51
N ALA A 47 -61.04 15.46 -16.35
CA ALA A 47 -62.26 14.74 -16.04
C ALA A 47 -62.07 13.26 -15.77
N ALA A 48 -62.81 12.72 -14.81
CA ALA A 48 -62.82 11.33 -14.40
C ALA A 48 -63.35 10.37 -15.49
N PRO A 49 -62.73 9.24 -15.76
CA PRO A 49 -63.31 8.17 -16.58
C PRO A 49 -64.24 7.29 -15.76
N ALA A 50 -65.26 6.76 -16.43
CA ALA A 50 -66.33 5.94 -15.88
C ALA A 50 -65.85 4.62 -15.27
N ALA A 51 -66.56 4.20 -14.22
CA ALA A 51 -66.26 2.98 -13.45
C ALA A 51 -66.34 1.70 -14.30
N ALA A 52 -65.28 0.89 -14.29
CA ALA A 52 -65.26 -0.46 -14.78
C ALA A 52 -65.76 -1.46 -13.71
N PRO A 53 -66.33 -2.62 -14.09
CA PRO A 53 -66.92 -3.56 -13.15
C PRO A 53 -65.87 -4.21 -12.22
N ALA A 54 -66.26 -4.44 -10.98
CA ALA A 54 -65.43 -4.99 -9.91
C ALA A 54 -64.82 -6.37 -10.29
N ALA A 55 -63.54 -6.41 -10.42
CA ALA A 55 -62.79 -7.68 -10.50
C ALA A 55 -62.70 -8.30 -9.09
N GLN A 56 -63.00 -9.59 -8.99
CA GLN A 56 -62.80 -10.38 -7.77
C GLN A 56 -61.39 -10.25 -7.25
N ALA A 57 -61.22 -9.92 -5.98
CA ALA A 57 -59.94 -9.80 -5.31
C ALA A 57 -59.18 -11.13 -5.33
N ALA A 58 -58.04 -11.17 -5.98
CA ALA A 58 -57.08 -12.25 -5.80
C ALA A 58 -56.61 -12.30 -4.34
N PRO A 59 -56.28 -13.49 -3.80
CA PRO A 59 -55.76 -13.60 -2.43
C PRO A 59 -54.57 -12.70 -2.27
N ALA A 60 -54.54 -11.90 -1.21
CA ALA A 60 -53.48 -10.97 -0.87
C ALA A 60 -52.13 -11.75 -0.91
N ALA A 61 -51.26 -11.35 -1.82
CA ALA A 61 -49.87 -11.85 -1.79
C ALA A 61 -49.29 -11.54 -0.41
N ALA A 62 -48.69 -12.56 0.23
CA ALA A 62 -48.01 -12.38 1.49
C ALA A 62 -47.04 -11.20 1.36
N ALA A 63 -47.05 -10.30 2.35
CA ALA A 63 -46.15 -9.15 2.36
C ALA A 63 -44.73 -9.64 2.15
N PRO A 64 -43.91 -9.04 1.28
CA PRO A 64 -42.53 -9.45 1.10
C PRO A 64 -41.83 -9.43 2.46
N ALA A 65 -41.12 -10.50 2.78
CA ALA A 65 -40.29 -10.57 4.00
C ALA A 65 -39.42 -9.32 4.05
N ALA A 66 -39.33 -8.69 5.22
CA ALA A 66 -38.48 -7.52 5.43
C ALA A 66 -37.05 -7.84 4.96
N ALA A 67 -36.48 -6.94 4.15
CA ALA A 67 -35.11 -7.10 3.68
C ALA A 67 -34.15 -7.23 4.89
N PRO A 68 -33.14 -8.11 4.81
CA PRO A 68 -32.16 -8.23 5.87
C PRO A 68 -31.48 -6.87 6.14
N PRO A 69 -31.09 -6.58 7.40
CA PRO A 69 -30.40 -5.35 7.75
C PRO A 69 -29.07 -5.22 6.98
N SER A 70 -28.60 -3.99 6.79
CA SER A 70 -27.26 -3.76 6.24
C SER A 70 -26.18 -4.29 7.20
N CYS A 71 -25.13 -4.90 6.66
CA CYS A 71 -23.99 -5.37 7.44
C CYS A 71 -23.26 -4.18 8.08
N SER A 72 -22.88 -4.35 9.35
CA SER A 72 -22.09 -3.37 10.12
C SER A 72 -21.20 -4.11 11.10
N SER A 73 -20.28 -3.42 11.77
CA SER A 73 -19.40 -4.02 12.79
C SER A 73 -20.16 -4.73 13.94
N THR A 74 -21.41 -4.36 14.17
CA THR A 74 -22.28 -4.96 15.20
C THR A 74 -23.30 -5.96 14.64
N VAL A 75 -23.48 -6.04 13.32
CA VAL A 75 -24.44 -6.89 12.62
C VAL A 75 -23.70 -7.67 11.54
N LEU A 76 -23.17 -8.85 11.90
CA LEU A 76 -22.35 -9.68 11.00
C LEU A 76 -23.08 -10.95 10.53
N GLU A 77 -24.28 -11.22 11.02
CA GLU A 77 -25.09 -12.37 10.63
C GLU A 77 -26.39 -11.96 9.96
N LYS A 78 -26.77 -12.68 8.89
CA LYS A 78 -28.01 -12.46 8.15
C LYS A 78 -28.21 -11.00 7.71
N CYS A 79 -27.12 -10.37 7.28
CA CYS A 79 -27.11 -9.00 6.79
C CYS A 79 -26.79 -8.96 5.29
N THR A 80 -27.12 -7.85 4.63
CA THR A 80 -26.77 -7.60 3.22
C THR A 80 -25.59 -6.65 3.11
N GLY A 81 -24.56 -7.02 2.30
CA GLY A 81 -23.43 -6.16 1.97
C GLY A 81 -23.83 -4.98 1.08
N ASN A 82 -22.92 -4.02 0.96
CA ASN A 82 -23.02 -2.87 0.07
C ASN A 82 -22.45 -3.22 -1.31
N SER A 83 -23.28 -3.13 -2.36
CA SER A 83 -22.85 -3.45 -3.73
C SER A 83 -21.84 -2.45 -4.31
N GLY A 84 -21.93 -1.16 -3.92
CA GLY A 84 -20.97 -0.13 -4.31
C GLY A 84 -19.58 -0.39 -3.71
N ASP A 85 -19.52 -0.69 -2.42
CA ASP A 85 -18.28 -1.05 -1.73
C ASP A 85 -17.67 -2.32 -2.34
N THR A 86 -18.50 -3.33 -2.58
CA THR A 86 -18.07 -4.59 -3.21
C THR A 86 -17.51 -4.36 -4.62
N ALA A 87 -18.17 -3.57 -5.46
CA ALA A 87 -17.69 -3.25 -6.81
C ALA A 87 -16.38 -2.48 -6.79
N TRP A 88 -16.25 -1.52 -5.86
CA TRP A 88 -15.01 -0.79 -5.67
C TRP A 88 -13.87 -1.70 -5.24
N LEU A 89 -14.09 -2.61 -4.29
CA LEU A 89 -13.05 -3.52 -3.82
C LEU A 89 -12.67 -4.56 -4.88
N LEU A 90 -13.62 -5.10 -5.67
CA LEU A 90 -13.30 -5.98 -6.81
C LEU A 90 -12.42 -5.25 -7.83
N THR A 91 -12.73 -3.99 -8.14
CA THR A 91 -11.89 -3.14 -9.01
C THR A 91 -10.51 -2.90 -8.39
N SER A 92 -10.46 -2.59 -7.10
CA SER A 92 -9.20 -2.36 -6.37
C SER A 92 -8.32 -3.61 -6.37
N VAL A 93 -8.87 -4.81 -6.18
CA VAL A 93 -8.14 -6.08 -6.29
C VAL A 93 -7.45 -6.20 -7.65
N ALA A 94 -8.17 -5.93 -8.75
CA ALA A 94 -7.61 -6.01 -10.10
C ALA A 94 -6.50 -4.96 -10.30
N LEU A 95 -6.69 -3.73 -9.82
CA LEU A 95 -5.72 -2.64 -9.90
C LEU A 95 -4.44 -2.98 -9.12
N VAL A 96 -4.55 -3.49 -7.90
CA VAL A 96 -3.37 -3.82 -7.08
C VAL A 96 -2.64 -5.07 -7.61
N LEU A 97 -3.38 -6.07 -8.10
CA LEU A 97 -2.74 -7.23 -8.72
C LEU A 97 -1.97 -6.84 -10.00
N MET A 98 -2.50 -5.91 -10.78
CA MET A 98 -1.80 -5.32 -11.93
C MET A 98 -0.47 -4.66 -11.54
N MET A 99 -0.36 -4.11 -10.31
CA MET A 99 0.90 -3.53 -9.86
C MET A 99 2.03 -4.56 -9.79
N THR A 100 1.75 -5.79 -9.36
CA THR A 100 2.79 -6.81 -9.20
C THR A 100 3.07 -7.54 -10.51
N ILE A 101 2.02 -8.04 -11.19
CA ILE A 101 2.21 -8.90 -12.36
C ILE A 101 2.86 -8.13 -13.52
N PRO A 102 2.21 -7.14 -14.16
CA PRO A 102 2.90 -6.38 -15.19
C PRO A 102 3.69 -5.19 -14.62
N GLY A 103 3.15 -4.47 -13.63
CA GLY A 103 3.73 -3.19 -13.18
C GLY A 103 5.16 -3.33 -12.65
N LEU A 104 5.34 -4.07 -11.57
CA LEU A 104 6.64 -4.25 -10.93
C LEU A 104 7.59 -5.08 -11.79
N GLY A 105 7.08 -6.12 -12.44
CA GLY A 105 7.86 -6.93 -13.37
C GLY A 105 8.49 -6.10 -14.48
N LEU A 106 7.75 -5.17 -15.08
CA LEU A 106 8.24 -4.26 -16.12
C LEU A 106 9.13 -3.14 -15.54
N PHE A 107 8.74 -2.58 -14.39
CA PHE A 107 9.53 -1.53 -13.74
C PHE A 107 10.94 -2.03 -13.40
N TYR A 108 11.04 -3.17 -12.73
CA TYR A 108 12.32 -3.79 -12.40
C TYR A 108 13.01 -4.39 -13.63
N GLY A 109 12.25 -5.06 -14.51
CA GLY A 109 12.79 -5.64 -15.73
C GLY A 109 13.47 -4.63 -16.66
N GLY A 110 13.00 -3.38 -16.70
CA GLY A 110 13.67 -2.30 -17.43
C GLY A 110 14.95 -1.79 -16.77
N MET A 111 15.08 -1.95 -15.44
CA MET A 111 16.20 -1.46 -14.64
C MET A 111 17.36 -2.45 -14.50
N VAL A 112 17.16 -3.73 -14.79
CA VAL A 112 18.21 -4.76 -14.80
C VAL A 112 18.93 -4.81 -16.16
N SER A 113 20.06 -5.52 -16.23
CA SER A 113 20.73 -5.80 -17.49
C SER A 113 19.89 -6.72 -18.38
N LYS A 114 20.05 -6.60 -19.72
CA LYS A 114 19.27 -7.36 -20.72
C LYS A 114 19.21 -8.87 -20.46
N LYS A 115 20.30 -9.45 -19.97
CA LYS A 115 20.47 -10.87 -19.70
C LYS A 115 19.81 -11.38 -18.39
N ASN A 116 19.11 -10.49 -17.67
CA ASN A 116 18.43 -10.77 -16.39
C ASN A 116 16.96 -10.30 -16.39
N VAL A 117 16.44 -9.89 -17.54
CA VAL A 117 15.06 -9.39 -17.65
C VAL A 117 14.05 -10.51 -17.45
N GLY A 118 14.30 -11.66 -18.08
CA GLY A 118 13.47 -12.84 -17.97
C GLY A 118 13.37 -13.35 -16.53
N ASP A 119 14.51 -13.50 -15.85
CA ASP A 119 14.58 -13.87 -14.43
C ASP A 119 13.81 -12.87 -13.54
N THR A 120 13.97 -11.56 -13.79
CA THR A 120 13.28 -10.51 -13.00
C THR A 120 11.76 -10.58 -13.17
N VAL A 121 11.27 -10.74 -14.39
CA VAL A 121 9.83 -10.87 -14.67
C VAL A 121 9.30 -12.19 -14.10
N MET A 122 10.04 -13.29 -14.29
CA MET A 122 9.71 -14.60 -13.73
C MET A 122 9.65 -14.57 -12.21
N THR A 123 10.57 -13.87 -11.55
CA THR A 123 10.57 -13.67 -10.09
C THR A 123 9.28 -13.01 -9.62
N SER A 124 8.83 -11.89 -10.23
CA SER A 124 7.59 -11.20 -9.85
C SER A 124 6.36 -12.10 -10.05
N PHE A 125 6.33 -12.87 -11.16
CA PHE A 125 5.22 -13.77 -11.45
C PHE A 125 5.19 -14.98 -10.50
N ALA A 126 6.35 -15.58 -10.23
CA ALA A 126 6.47 -16.72 -9.33
C ALA A 126 6.11 -16.34 -7.88
N ILE A 127 6.52 -15.16 -7.41
CA ILE A 127 6.11 -14.63 -6.10
C ILE A 127 4.59 -14.48 -6.02
N THR A 128 3.96 -13.94 -7.07
CA THR A 128 2.50 -13.84 -7.14
C THR A 128 1.84 -15.20 -6.94
N CYS A 129 2.28 -16.23 -7.67
CA CYS A 129 1.72 -17.58 -7.57
C CYS A 129 1.98 -18.21 -6.19
N LEU A 130 3.22 -18.15 -5.71
CA LEU A 130 3.63 -18.75 -4.43
C LEU A 130 2.86 -18.16 -3.25
N VAL A 131 2.84 -16.82 -3.17
CA VAL A 131 2.19 -16.13 -2.06
C VAL A 131 0.67 -16.29 -2.11
N THR A 132 0.05 -16.31 -3.29
CA THR A 132 -1.38 -16.64 -3.43
C THR A 132 -1.72 -17.96 -2.76
N VAL A 133 -0.93 -19.01 -3.02
CA VAL A 133 -1.16 -20.34 -2.44
C VAL A 133 -0.94 -20.34 -0.92
N ILE A 134 0.16 -19.77 -0.45
CA ILE A 134 0.47 -19.69 1.00
C ILE A 134 -0.59 -18.84 1.73
N TYR A 135 -1.06 -17.77 1.11
CA TYR A 135 -2.05 -16.88 1.70
C TYR A 135 -3.41 -17.58 1.86
N PHE A 136 -3.86 -18.24 0.82
CA PHE A 136 -5.08 -19.05 0.86
C PHE A 136 -5.00 -20.18 1.90
N ILE A 137 -3.86 -20.86 1.98
CA ILE A 137 -3.69 -21.98 2.92
C ILE A 137 -3.64 -21.49 4.36
N LEU A 138 -2.85 -20.44 4.66
CA LEU A 138 -2.43 -20.15 6.03
C LEU A 138 -2.41 -18.66 6.41
N THR A 139 -1.68 -17.82 5.65
CA THR A 139 -1.28 -16.50 6.17
C THR A 139 -2.42 -15.50 6.27
N TYR A 140 -3.52 -15.67 5.50
CA TYR A 140 -4.75 -14.91 5.72
C TYR A 140 -5.30 -15.14 7.14
N SER A 141 -5.36 -16.39 7.57
CA SER A 141 -5.82 -16.73 8.90
C SER A 141 -4.93 -16.11 9.97
N LEU A 142 -3.62 -16.23 9.82
CA LEU A 142 -2.64 -15.68 10.77
C LEU A 142 -2.66 -14.14 10.85
N ALA A 143 -3.02 -13.45 9.77
CA ALA A 143 -3.05 -12.00 9.73
C ALA A 143 -4.38 -11.40 10.20
N PHE A 144 -5.54 -11.99 9.82
CA PHE A 144 -6.84 -11.33 9.89
C PHE A 144 -7.90 -12.06 10.72
N THR A 145 -7.51 -13.01 11.56
CA THR A 145 -8.39 -13.61 12.57
C THR A 145 -7.93 -13.26 13.98
N GLY A 146 -8.85 -13.34 14.94
CA GLY A 146 -8.49 -13.21 16.35
C GLY A 146 -7.62 -14.40 16.81
N GLY A 147 -6.69 -14.15 17.70
CA GLY A 147 -5.74 -15.15 18.20
C GLY A 147 -4.81 -14.61 19.28
N GLY A 148 -4.70 -13.31 19.38
CA GLY A 148 -3.87 -12.60 20.35
C GLY A 148 -3.00 -11.52 19.71
N TRP A 149 -2.25 -10.79 20.50
CA TRP A 149 -1.53 -9.59 20.09
C TRP A 149 -0.51 -9.77 18.95
N PHE A 150 0.09 -10.95 18.84
CA PHE A 150 1.24 -11.16 17.95
C PHE A 150 0.90 -11.92 16.67
N ILE A 151 -0.16 -12.73 16.68
CA ILE A 151 -0.55 -13.51 15.51
C ILE A 151 -2.00 -13.97 15.65
N GLY A 152 -2.72 -14.00 14.54
CA GLY A 152 -4.09 -14.52 14.46
C GLY A 152 -4.16 -16.04 14.62
N GLY A 153 -5.38 -16.54 14.76
CA GLY A 153 -5.68 -17.96 14.90
C GLY A 153 -5.71 -18.71 13.56
N PHE A 154 -6.25 -19.95 13.62
CA PHE A 154 -6.33 -20.85 12.47
C PHE A 154 -7.76 -21.00 11.90
N SER A 155 -8.70 -20.16 12.30
CA SER A 155 -10.13 -20.29 11.98
C SER A 155 -10.44 -20.06 10.47
N ARG A 156 -9.51 -19.50 9.72
CA ARG A 156 -9.64 -19.23 8.28
C ARG A 156 -8.62 -20.00 7.42
N VAL A 157 -7.93 -20.99 7.99
CA VAL A 157 -7.06 -21.89 7.22
C VAL A 157 -7.88 -22.54 6.10
N PHE A 158 -7.38 -22.55 4.86
CA PHE A 158 -8.11 -22.94 3.64
C PHE A 158 -9.46 -22.24 3.48
N LEU A 159 -9.59 -21.00 3.99
CA LEU A 159 -10.82 -20.19 4.01
C LEU A 159 -12.02 -20.89 4.68
N GLN A 160 -11.76 -21.76 5.66
CA GLN A 160 -12.84 -22.43 6.40
C GLN A 160 -13.76 -21.41 7.08
N GLY A 161 -15.05 -21.77 7.20
CA GLY A 161 -16.04 -20.92 7.85
C GLY A 161 -16.52 -19.72 7.05
N ILE A 162 -16.08 -19.54 5.80
CA ILE A 162 -16.67 -18.57 4.88
C ILE A 162 -17.84 -19.24 4.17
N HIS A 163 -19.05 -18.72 4.36
CA HIS A 163 -20.29 -19.26 3.82
C HIS A 163 -20.97 -18.23 2.89
N TYR A 164 -21.67 -18.76 1.91
CA TYR A 164 -22.54 -18.01 1.03
C TYR A 164 -23.90 -18.70 0.94
N ASP A 165 -24.97 -18.00 1.32
CA ASP A 165 -26.33 -18.49 1.21
C ASP A 165 -26.99 -17.89 -0.03
N LEU A 166 -27.16 -18.69 -1.07
CA LEU A 166 -27.80 -18.29 -2.32
C LEU A 166 -29.27 -17.89 -2.16
N ALA A 167 -29.97 -18.48 -1.19
CA ALA A 167 -31.41 -18.24 -1.03
C ALA A 167 -31.70 -16.88 -0.39
N SER A 168 -30.89 -16.46 0.57
CA SER A 168 -31.02 -15.16 1.24
C SER A 168 -30.10 -14.09 0.67
N GLY A 169 -29.12 -14.44 -0.18
CA GLY A 169 -28.05 -13.56 -0.60
C GLY A 169 -27.08 -13.17 0.52
N ALA A 170 -27.21 -13.81 1.69
CA ALA A 170 -26.33 -13.55 2.84
C ALA A 170 -24.95 -14.16 2.60
N ASN A 171 -23.92 -13.45 3.02
CA ASN A 171 -22.54 -13.92 3.00
C ASN A 171 -21.91 -13.71 4.37
N THR A 172 -20.74 -14.31 4.59
CA THR A 172 -19.95 -14.04 5.79
C THR A 172 -19.10 -12.81 5.55
N PRO A 173 -19.32 -11.67 6.26
CA PRO A 173 -18.40 -10.55 6.22
C PRO A 173 -17.26 -10.74 7.23
N ASN A 174 -16.12 -10.11 6.98
CA ASN A 174 -15.09 -9.94 8.01
C ASN A 174 -15.45 -8.74 8.90
N GLY A 175 -15.20 -8.84 10.21
CA GLY A 175 -15.47 -7.74 11.15
C GLY A 175 -14.70 -6.43 10.84
N LEU A 176 -13.56 -6.54 10.15
CA LEU A 176 -12.76 -5.40 9.70
C LEU A 176 -13.32 -4.74 8.41
N ALA A 177 -14.23 -5.42 7.70
CA ALA A 177 -14.81 -4.99 6.45
C ALA A 177 -16.27 -5.45 6.33
N PRO A 178 -17.17 -4.99 7.22
CA PRO A 178 -18.50 -5.58 7.36
C PRO A 178 -19.41 -5.36 6.14
N THR A 179 -19.15 -4.37 5.31
CA THR A 179 -20.02 -4.01 4.17
C THR A 179 -19.74 -4.85 2.91
N ILE A 180 -18.67 -5.66 2.90
CA ILE A 180 -18.27 -6.48 1.75
C ILE A 180 -18.15 -7.96 2.12
N PRO A 181 -18.28 -8.90 1.13
CA PRO A 181 -18.01 -10.31 1.37
C PRO A 181 -16.58 -10.55 1.85
N GLU A 182 -16.40 -11.45 2.82
CA GLU A 182 -15.05 -11.78 3.34
C GLU A 182 -14.12 -12.31 2.23
N THR A 183 -14.65 -12.99 1.21
CA THR A 183 -13.86 -13.42 0.05
C THR A 183 -13.25 -12.24 -0.70
N VAL A 184 -13.96 -11.12 -0.84
CA VAL A 184 -13.45 -9.90 -1.49
C VAL A 184 -12.42 -9.21 -0.60
N TYR A 185 -12.68 -9.13 0.69
CA TYR A 185 -11.71 -8.62 1.67
C TYR A 185 -10.41 -9.43 1.67
N MET A 186 -10.53 -10.76 1.71
CA MET A 186 -9.37 -11.67 1.64
C MET A 186 -8.58 -11.47 0.36
N MET A 187 -9.25 -11.39 -0.81
CA MET A 187 -8.59 -11.14 -2.09
C MET A 187 -7.88 -9.79 -2.12
N PHE A 188 -8.49 -8.75 -1.55
CA PHE A 188 -7.86 -7.43 -1.45
C PHE A 188 -6.58 -7.49 -0.59
N GLN A 189 -6.66 -8.05 0.60
CA GLN A 189 -5.50 -8.21 1.49
C GLN A 189 -4.42 -9.17 0.92
N MET A 190 -4.82 -10.17 0.13
CA MET A 190 -3.88 -11.04 -0.59
C MET A 190 -2.98 -10.25 -1.54
N THR A 191 -3.50 -9.24 -2.22
CA THR A 191 -2.70 -8.43 -3.15
C THR A 191 -1.57 -7.68 -2.45
N PHE A 192 -1.76 -7.27 -1.19
CA PHE A 192 -0.73 -6.68 -0.34
C PHE A 192 0.33 -7.71 0.09
N ALA A 193 -0.13 -8.90 0.46
CA ALA A 193 0.77 -10.01 0.78
C ALA A 193 1.64 -10.42 -0.41
N ILE A 194 1.14 -10.29 -1.63
CA ILE A 194 1.85 -10.58 -2.88
C ILE A 194 2.90 -9.50 -3.19
N ILE A 195 2.48 -8.23 -3.20
CA ILE A 195 3.38 -7.17 -3.65
C ILE A 195 4.52 -6.92 -2.66
N THR A 196 4.28 -7.06 -1.36
CA THR A 196 5.30 -6.77 -0.33
C THR A 196 6.59 -7.55 -0.54
N PRO A 197 6.60 -8.90 -0.63
CA PRO A 197 7.81 -9.63 -0.93
C PRO A 197 8.32 -9.43 -2.38
N ALA A 198 7.44 -9.09 -3.32
CA ALA A 198 7.88 -8.78 -4.68
C ALA A 198 8.75 -7.50 -4.73
N LEU A 199 8.50 -6.53 -3.84
CA LEU A 199 9.36 -5.35 -3.70
C LEU A 199 10.77 -5.70 -3.20
N ILE A 200 10.90 -6.70 -2.34
CA ILE A 200 12.21 -7.16 -1.83
C ILE A 200 13.11 -7.61 -2.98
N ALA A 201 12.52 -8.20 -4.03
CA ALA A 201 13.26 -8.74 -5.17
C ALA A 201 14.15 -7.70 -5.86
N GLY A 202 13.78 -6.42 -5.82
CA GLY A 202 14.60 -5.34 -6.33
C GLY A 202 15.99 -5.25 -5.68
N SER A 203 16.12 -5.60 -4.40
CA SER A 203 17.40 -5.52 -3.70
C SER A 203 18.38 -6.64 -4.06
N PHE A 204 17.89 -7.85 -4.36
CA PHE A 204 18.72 -9.01 -4.66
C PHE A 204 18.77 -9.39 -6.14
N ALA A 205 18.15 -8.61 -7.01
CA ALA A 205 18.14 -8.83 -8.44
C ALA A 205 19.54 -9.09 -9.00
N GLU A 206 19.60 -9.90 -10.06
CA GLU A 206 20.80 -10.26 -10.82
C GLU A 206 21.79 -11.21 -10.12
N ARG A 207 21.51 -11.70 -8.89
CA ARG A 207 22.48 -12.54 -8.16
C ARG A 207 21.91 -13.60 -7.22
N MET A 208 20.62 -13.61 -6.91
CA MET A 208 20.01 -14.63 -6.08
C MET A 208 19.61 -15.84 -6.91
N LYS A 209 19.78 -17.06 -6.39
CA LYS A 209 19.25 -18.27 -7.02
C LYS A 209 17.72 -18.24 -6.99
N PHE A 210 17.07 -18.61 -8.07
CA PHE A 210 15.61 -18.67 -8.15
C PHE A 210 14.99 -19.60 -7.08
N SER A 211 15.60 -20.78 -6.85
CA SER A 211 15.15 -21.69 -5.78
C SER A 211 15.30 -21.08 -4.38
N ALA A 212 16.37 -20.34 -4.12
CA ALA A 212 16.59 -19.65 -2.86
C ALA A 212 15.55 -18.53 -2.65
N MET A 213 15.22 -17.79 -3.70
CA MET A 213 14.16 -16.78 -3.69
C MET A 213 12.82 -17.39 -3.29
N LEU A 214 12.42 -18.54 -3.87
CA LEU A 214 11.16 -19.20 -3.52
C LEU A 214 11.09 -19.60 -2.03
N TRP A 215 12.17 -20.20 -1.50
CA TRP A 215 12.26 -20.55 -0.08
C TRP A 215 12.24 -19.31 0.82
N PHE A 216 13.03 -18.30 0.47
CA PHE A 216 13.11 -17.07 1.23
C PHE A 216 11.75 -16.37 1.30
N ILE A 217 11.12 -16.13 0.17
CA ILE A 217 9.83 -15.43 0.09
C ILE A 217 8.72 -16.23 0.79
N GLY A 218 8.68 -17.56 0.62
CA GLY A 218 7.67 -18.39 1.28
C GLY A 218 7.77 -18.33 2.81
N LEU A 219 8.97 -18.46 3.36
CA LEU A 219 9.22 -18.34 4.81
C LEU A 219 8.96 -16.92 5.30
N TRP A 220 9.39 -15.91 4.54
CA TRP A 220 9.19 -14.51 4.88
C TRP A 220 7.72 -14.11 4.93
N ALA A 221 6.90 -14.60 3.99
CA ALA A 221 5.46 -14.37 4.00
C ALA A 221 4.78 -14.92 5.26
N ILE A 222 5.26 -16.05 5.79
CA ILE A 222 4.70 -16.67 6.99
C ILE A 222 5.24 -16.01 8.27
N PHE A 223 6.56 -15.80 8.37
CA PHE A 223 7.20 -15.41 9.63
C PHE A 223 7.44 -13.92 9.77
N VAL A 224 7.31 -13.12 8.70
CA VAL A 224 7.46 -11.67 8.77
C VAL A 224 6.18 -10.96 8.35
N TYR A 225 5.69 -11.21 7.12
CA TYR A 225 4.54 -10.47 6.61
C TYR A 225 3.29 -10.71 7.45
N ALA A 226 2.90 -11.96 7.70
CA ALA A 226 1.66 -12.26 8.42
C ALA A 226 1.64 -11.70 9.85
N PRO A 227 2.71 -11.85 10.69
CA PRO A 227 2.76 -11.19 11.98
C PRO A 227 2.67 -9.67 11.89
N VAL A 228 3.44 -9.01 11.03
CA VAL A 228 3.44 -7.54 10.93
C VAL A 228 2.07 -7.02 10.44
N ALA A 229 1.44 -7.69 9.47
CA ALA A 229 0.08 -7.37 9.04
C ALA A 229 -0.94 -7.53 10.17
N HIS A 230 -0.81 -8.59 10.98
CA HIS A 230 -1.66 -8.79 12.15
C HIS A 230 -1.48 -7.69 13.19
N TRP A 231 -0.23 -7.32 13.50
CA TRP A 231 0.07 -6.29 14.50
C TRP A 231 -0.60 -4.96 14.20
N VAL A 232 -0.61 -4.56 12.91
CA VAL A 232 -1.05 -3.22 12.49
C VAL A 232 -2.51 -3.21 12.02
N TRP A 233 -2.98 -4.29 11.41
CA TRP A 233 -4.31 -4.36 10.77
C TRP A 233 -5.22 -5.46 11.32
N GLY A 234 -4.67 -6.45 12.04
CA GLY A 234 -5.46 -7.55 12.60
C GLY A 234 -6.43 -7.10 13.69
N PRO A 235 -7.49 -7.87 13.96
CA PRO A 235 -8.58 -7.44 14.86
C PRO A 235 -8.12 -7.28 16.32
N ASP A 236 -7.08 -7.97 16.75
CA ASP A 236 -6.51 -7.91 18.10
C ASP A 236 -4.99 -7.68 18.12
N GLY A 237 -4.43 -7.19 16.98
CA GLY A 237 -3.03 -6.79 16.89
C GLY A 237 -2.66 -5.66 17.86
N PHE A 238 -1.47 -5.73 18.46
CA PHE A 238 -1.10 -4.79 19.53
C PHE A 238 -0.85 -3.34 19.06
N MET A 239 -0.75 -3.10 17.75
CA MET A 239 -0.64 -1.77 17.12
C MET A 239 -1.89 -1.40 16.31
N SER A 240 -2.87 -2.31 16.21
CA SER A 240 -4.03 -2.16 15.33
C SER A 240 -5.08 -1.24 15.91
N ALA A 241 -5.53 -0.26 15.14
CA ALA A 241 -6.67 0.59 15.47
C ALA A 241 -7.97 -0.20 15.64
N ALA A 242 -8.07 -1.39 15.03
CA ALA A 242 -9.24 -2.27 15.15
C ALA A 242 -9.28 -3.08 16.47
N ASN A 243 -8.20 -3.08 17.23
CA ASN A 243 -8.13 -3.76 18.53
C ASN A 243 -8.85 -2.94 19.60
N VAL A 244 -10.17 -3.07 19.65
CA VAL A 244 -11.04 -2.33 20.58
C VAL A 244 -11.99 -3.29 21.30
N ASP A 245 -12.36 -2.96 22.54
CA ASP A 245 -13.41 -3.69 23.28
C ASP A 245 -14.81 -3.37 22.74
N ALA A 246 -15.84 -4.03 23.28
CA ALA A 246 -17.23 -3.82 22.91
C ALA A 246 -17.74 -2.37 23.16
N LYS A 247 -16.99 -1.55 23.88
CA LYS A 247 -17.29 -0.12 24.13
C LYS A 247 -16.49 0.80 23.24
N GLY A 248 -15.64 0.25 22.34
CA GLY A 248 -14.77 1.01 21.46
C GLY A 248 -13.45 1.49 22.09
N ASN A 249 -13.09 1.00 23.30
CA ASN A 249 -11.82 1.37 23.92
C ASN A 249 -10.68 0.54 23.35
N PHE A 250 -9.59 1.21 22.98
CA PHE A 250 -8.39 0.57 22.47
C PHE A 250 -7.78 -0.42 23.48
N GLN A 251 -7.45 -1.63 23.02
CA GLN A 251 -6.93 -2.74 23.83
C GLN A 251 -5.49 -3.11 23.48
N GLY A 252 -4.88 -2.46 22.48
CA GLY A 252 -3.50 -2.70 22.07
C GLY A 252 -2.48 -2.03 23.00
N ALA A 253 -1.19 -2.13 22.66
CA ALA A 253 -0.12 -1.47 23.39
C ALA A 253 0.03 0.00 23.00
N PHE A 254 -0.06 0.30 21.70
CA PHE A 254 -0.05 1.65 21.11
C PHE A 254 -0.58 1.58 19.68
N GLN A 255 -1.36 2.58 19.29
CA GLN A 255 -1.98 2.61 17.97
C GLN A 255 -1.03 3.20 16.93
N VAL A 256 -0.91 2.53 15.78
CA VAL A 256 -0.17 3.04 14.60
C VAL A 256 -1.18 3.39 13.52
N LEU A 257 -1.03 4.57 12.92
CA LEU A 257 -1.76 4.98 11.74
C LEU A 257 -1.00 4.50 10.50
N ASP A 258 -1.52 3.47 9.85
CA ASP A 258 -1.00 2.90 8.62
C ASP A 258 -2.15 2.51 7.71
N PHE A 259 -2.58 3.45 6.85
CA PHE A 259 -3.80 3.28 6.08
C PHE A 259 -3.71 2.17 5.03
N ALA A 260 -2.59 2.12 4.32
CA ALA A 260 -2.43 1.19 3.22
C ALA A 260 -1.06 0.48 3.19
N GLY A 261 -0.23 0.56 4.24
CA GLY A 261 0.97 -0.27 4.32
C GLY A 261 2.30 0.46 4.29
N GLY A 262 2.37 1.69 4.79
CA GLY A 262 3.67 2.34 4.98
C GLY A 262 4.61 1.52 5.86
N THR A 263 4.06 0.97 6.93
CA THR A 263 4.77 0.10 7.88
C THR A 263 4.72 -1.36 7.43
N VAL A 264 3.52 -1.87 7.14
CA VAL A 264 3.30 -3.29 6.80
C VAL A 264 3.94 -3.69 5.47
N VAL A 265 3.94 -2.80 4.48
CA VAL A 265 4.46 -3.08 3.13
C VAL A 265 5.83 -2.46 2.94
N HIS A 266 5.94 -1.13 3.04
CA HIS A 266 7.11 -0.43 2.53
C HIS A 266 8.32 -0.48 3.46
N ILE A 267 8.16 -0.16 4.75
CA ILE A 267 9.26 -0.31 5.73
C ILE A 267 9.68 -1.77 5.78
N ASN A 268 8.71 -2.68 5.87
CA ASN A 268 8.92 -4.12 5.94
C ASN A 268 9.71 -4.64 4.71
N ALA A 269 9.21 -4.39 3.49
CA ALA A 269 9.91 -4.82 2.27
C ALA A 269 11.30 -4.18 2.11
N GLY A 270 11.42 -2.88 2.44
CA GLY A 270 12.69 -2.18 2.27
C GLY A 270 13.76 -2.66 3.24
N VAL A 271 13.41 -2.94 4.51
CA VAL A 271 14.34 -3.50 5.52
C VAL A 271 14.75 -4.91 5.14
N ALA A 272 13.80 -5.77 4.74
CA ALA A 272 14.11 -7.10 4.21
C ALA A 272 15.03 -7.03 2.99
N GLY A 273 14.82 -6.05 2.11
CA GLY A 273 15.69 -5.77 0.96
C GLY A 273 17.12 -5.41 1.38
N LEU A 274 17.28 -4.51 2.35
CA LEU A 274 18.59 -4.17 2.91
C LEU A 274 19.30 -5.40 3.49
N MET A 275 18.59 -6.19 4.29
CA MET A 275 19.16 -7.43 4.86
C MET A 275 19.58 -8.41 3.76
N SER A 276 18.76 -8.55 2.70
CA SER A 276 19.06 -9.41 1.56
C SER A 276 20.34 -8.98 0.84
N CYS A 277 20.49 -7.69 0.53
CA CYS A 277 21.69 -7.22 -0.17
C CYS A 277 22.94 -7.26 0.70
N LEU A 278 22.83 -7.08 2.03
CA LEU A 278 23.96 -7.21 2.97
C LEU A 278 24.44 -8.67 3.07
N VAL A 279 23.52 -9.65 3.14
CA VAL A 279 23.86 -11.07 3.26
C VAL A 279 24.41 -11.63 1.94
N LEU A 280 23.83 -11.26 0.79
CA LEU A 280 24.30 -11.70 -0.53
C LEU A 280 25.61 -11.04 -0.96
N GLY A 281 25.88 -9.82 -0.47
CA GLY A 281 27.01 -9.02 -0.90
C GLY A 281 26.80 -8.35 -2.26
N ARG A 282 27.84 -7.64 -2.74
CA ARG A 282 27.76 -6.85 -3.97
C ARG A 282 27.73 -7.73 -5.21
N ARG A 283 27.07 -7.23 -6.28
CA ARG A 283 27.15 -7.81 -7.63
C ARG A 283 28.58 -7.76 -8.14
N LYS A 284 28.99 -8.79 -8.85
CA LYS A 284 30.32 -8.90 -9.48
C LYS A 284 30.37 -8.17 -10.81
N THR A 285 29.24 -8.13 -11.53
CA THR A 285 29.11 -7.54 -12.86
C THR A 285 27.94 -6.58 -12.94
N PRO A 286 27.91 -5.48 -12.12
CA PRO A 286 26.83 -4.51 -12.19
C PRO A 286 26.80 -3.84 -13.57
N ALA A 287 25.61 -3.75 -14.15
CA ALA A 287 25.39 -3.10 -15.43
C ALA A 287 24.23 -2.10 -15.33
N PRO A 288 24.19 -1.07 -16.18
CA PRO A 288 23.06 -0.15 -16.24
C PRO A 288 21.80 -0.87 -16.73
N GLY A 289 20.64 -0.32 -16.36
CA GLY A 289 19.34 -0.79 -16.84
C GLY A 289 19.26 -0.78 -18.37
N HIS A 290 18.62 -1.80 -18.93
CA HIS A 290 18.65 -2.04 -20.35
C HIS A 290 17.53 -1.32 -21.11
N ASN A 291 16.39 -1.05 -20.48
CA ASN A 291 15.23 -0.53 -21.21
C ASN A 291 14.36 0.43 -20.38
N MET A 292 14.63 1.73 -20.52
CA MET A 292 13.90 2.77 -19.83
C MET A 292 12.40 2.83 -20.21
N VAL A 293 12.00 2.32 -21.39
CA VAL A 293 10.58 2.30 -21.80
C VAL A 293 9.81 1.28 -21.00
N LEU A 294 10.40 0.09 -20.73
CA LEU A 294 9.80 -0.90 -19.83
C LEU A 294 9.66 -0.33 -18.41
N THR A 295 10.70 0.33 -17.90
CA THR A 295 10.65 1.01 -16.59
C THR A 295 9.53 2.05 -16.54
N TYR A 296 9.38 2.88 -17.58
CA TYR A 296 8.31 3.86 -17.67
C TYR A 296 6.90 3.21 -17.67
N ILE A 297 6.69 2.17 -18.50
CA ILE A 297 5.41 1.46 -18.56
C ILE A 297 5.09 0.84 -17.20
N GLY A 298 6.08 0.20 -16.57
CA GLY A 298 5.94 -0.39 -15.25
C GLY A 298 5.58 0.65 -14.19
N ALA A 299 6.27 1.80 -14.16
CA ALA A 299 5.97 2.90 -13.25
C ALA A 299 4.55 3.46 -13.46
N ALA A 300 4.11 3.59 -14.71
CA ALA A 300 2.75 4.04 -15.03
C ALA A 300 1.68 3.06 -14.53
N LEU A 301 1.89 1.76 -14.70
CA LEU A 301 1.00 0.72 -14.18
C LEU A 301 0.99 0.69 -12.65
N LEU A 302 2.13 0.89 -11.99
CA LEU A 302 2.22 1.06 -10.54
C LEU A 302 1.42 2.27 -10.09
N TRP A 303 1.53 3.42 -10.75
CA TRP A 303 0.80 4.64 -10.39
C TRP A 303 -0.72 4.43 -10.47
N VAL A 304 -1.22 3.96 -11.61
CA VAL A 304 -2.67 3.71 -11.80
C VAL A 304 -3.18 2.65 -10.82
N GLY A 305 -2.42 1.57 -10.62
CA GLY A 305 -2.76 0.52 -9.66
C GLY A 305 -2.81 1.01 -8.21
N TRP A 306 -2.02 2.04 -7.88
CA TRP A 306 -1.97 2.59 -6.53
C TRP A 306 -3.25 3.32 -6.11
N PHE A 307 -4.10 3.70 -7.04
CA PHE A 307 -5.45 4.16 -6.70
C PHE A 307 -6.27 3.04 -6.04
N GLY A 308 -6.16 1.81 -6.55
CA GLY A 308 -6.74 0.64 -5.87
C GLY A 308 -6.05 0.33 -4.54
N PHE A 309 -4.72 0.49 -4.49
CA PHE A 309 -3.93 0.24 -3.30
C PHE A 309 -4.33 1.16 -2.14
N ASN A 310 -4.28 2.47 -2.34
CA ASN A 310 -4.58 3.45 -1.30
C ASN A 310 -6.08 3.69 -1.12
N ALA A 311 -6.82 4.02 -2.18
CA ALA A 311 -8.25 4.32 -2.03
C ALA A 311 -9.08 3.04 -1.79
N GLY A 312 -8.61 1.87 -2.24
CA GLY A 312 -9.19 0.58 -1.87
C GLY A 312 -9.06 0.27 -0.38
N SER A 313 -8.02 0.75 0.29
CA SER A 313 -7.81 0.55 1.74
C SER A 313 -8.84 1.24 2.63
N ALA A 314 -9.68 2.13 2.07
CA ALA A 314 -10.89 2.59 2.74
C ALA A 314 -11.92 1.48 2.95
N VAL A 315 -11.79 0.34 2.28
CA VAL A 315 -12.69 -0.82 2.31
C VAL A 315 -14.15 -0.46 1.99
N SER A 316 -14.37 0.72 1.44
CA SER A 316 -15.68 1.27 1.06
C SER A 316 -15.55 2.30 -0.07
N ALA A 317 -16.62 2.50 -0.84
CA ALA A 317 -16.70 3.51 -1.89
C ALA A 317 -17.27 4.83 -1.34
N GLY A 318 -16.51 5.52 -0.49
CA GLY A 318 -16.96 6.70 0.23
C GLY A 318 -16.01 7.90 0.15
N LEU A 319 -16.27 8.89 1.00
CA LEU A 319 -15.48 10.13 1.06
C LEU A 319 -14.01 9.87 1.35
N GLN A 320 -13.70 8.92 2.24
CA GLN A 320 -12.32 8.56 2.58
C GLN A 320 -11.57 7.95 1.39
N ALA A 321 -12.23 7.09 0.58
CA ALA A 321 -11.66 6.57 -0.66
C ALA A 321 -11.35 7.69 -1.66
N GLY A 322 -12.29 8.65 -1.82
CA GLY A 322 -12.10 9.83 -2.67
C GLY A 322 -10.93 10.70 -2.23
N MET A 323 -10.81 10.97 -0.92
CA MET A 323 -9.68 11.73 -0.37
C MET A 323 -8.36 10.96 -0.55
N ALA A 324 -8.33 9.67 -0.25
CA ALA A 324 -7.14 8.84 -0.43
C ALA A 324 -6.65 8.81 -1.89
N MET A 325 -7.56 8.75 -2.87
CA MET A 325 -7.23 8.86 -4.29
C MET A 325 -6.62 10.23 -4.62
N THR A 326 -7.23 11.30 -4.12
CA THR A 326 -6.79 12.69 -4.35
C THR A 326 -5.39 12.95 -3.82
N VAL A 327 -5.14 12.60 -2.56
CA VAL A 327 -3.83 12.84 -1.92
C VAL A 327 -2.74 11.94 -2.51
N THR A 328 -3.10 10.74 -2.97
CA THR A 328 -2.19 9.85 -3.69
C THR A 328 -1.73 10.50 -5.01
N GLN A 329 -2.65 11.05 -5.79
CA GLN A 329 -2.31 11.75 -7.03
C GLN A 329 -1.39 12.95 -6.78
N ILE A 330 -1.72 13.78 -5.77
CA ILE A 330 -0.95 14.99 -5.45
C ILE A 330 0.47 14.63 -5.01
N ALA A 331 0.62 13.75 -4.00
CA ALA A 331 1.93 13.41 -3.46
C ALA A 331 2.84 12.77 -4.50
N THR A 332 2.28 11.90 -5.35
CA THR A 332 3.01 11.25 -6.44
C THR A 332 3.57 12.25 -7.44
N ALA A 333 2.71 13.14 -7.95
CA ALA A 333 3.12 14.15 -8.92
C ALA A 333 4.18 15.10 -8.35
N VAL A 334 3.99 15.54 -7.09
CA VAL A 334 4.92 16.42 -6.39
C VAL A 334 6.26 15.73 -6.15
N ALA A 335 6.27 14.47 -5.71
CA ALA A 335 7.52 13.74 -5.47
C ALA A 335 8.29 13.47 -6.78
N ALA A 336 7.59 13.12 -7.86
CA ALA A 336 8.17 12.94 -9.18
C ALA A 336 8.89 14.22 -9.67
N LEU A 337 8.22 15.36 -9.55
CA LEU A 337 8.80 16.66 -9.91
C LEU A 337 9.97 17.04 -8.98
N THR A 338 9.82 16.82 -7.69
CA THR A 338 10.86 17.13 -6.69
C THR A 338 12.11 16.31 -6.94
N TRP A 339 11.97 14.99 -7.13
CA TRP A 339 13.09 14.11 -7.48
C TRP A 339 13.77 14.58 -8.78
N MET A 340 12.98 14.84 -9.82
CA MET A 340 13.48 15.33 -11.11
C MET A 340 14.29 16.62 -10.97
N PHE A 341 13.82 17.60 -10.20
CA PHE A 341 14.54 18.86 -10.00
C PHE A 341 15.81 18.69 -9.14
N VAL A 342 15.76 17.84 -8.11
CA VAL A 342 16.95 17.52 -7.29
C VAL A 342 18.00 16.80 -8.14
N GLU A 343 17.62 15.83 -8.94
CA GLU A 343 18.49 15.13 -9.88
C GLU A 343 19.08 16.10 -10.90
N TRP A 344 18.25 16.95 -11.48
CA TRP A 344 18.69 17.93 -12.48
C TRP A 344 19.73 18.90 -11.91
N GLY A 345 19.47 19.41 -10.70
CA GLY A 345 20.44 20.29 -10.01
C GLY A 345 21.74 19.59 -9.63
N HIS A 346 21.70 18.28 -9.29
CA HIS A 346 22.85 17.52 -8.85
C HIS A 346 23.66 16.93 -10.03
N ARG A 347 22.98 16.38 -11.06
CA ARG A 347 23.59 15.66 -12.21
C ARG A 347 23.65 16.47 -13.50
N GLY A 348 23.03 17.66 -13.51
CA GLY A 348 22.94 18.53 -14.68
C GLY A 348 21.90 18.12 -15.74
N LYS A 349 21.25 16.95 -15.56
CA LYS A 349 20.22 16.44 -16.48
C LYS A 349 19.18 15.62 -15.69
N PRO A 350 17.88 15.77 -15.97
CA PRO A 350 16.85 14.86 -15.46
C PRO A 350 16.86 13.57 -16.29
N THR A 351 16.47 12.45 -15.67
CA THR A 351 16.36 11.16 -16.35
C THR A 351 14.94 10.59 -16.28
N VAL A 352 14.57 9.75 -17.27
CA VAL A 352 13.29 9.03 -17.25
C VAL A 352 13.19 8.09 -16.06
N ILE A 353 14.27 7.38 -15.74
CA ILE A 353 14.32 6.48 -14.57
C ILE A 353 14.17 7.30 -13.28
N GLY A 354 14.83 8.47 -13.19
CA GLY A 354 14.74 9.36 -12.02
C GLY A 354 13.32 9.85 -11.73
N ILE A 355 12.62 10.37 -12.75
CA ILE A 355 11.23 10.84 -12.54
C ILE A 355 10.28 9.68 -12.22
N CYS A 356 10.48 8.49 -12.81
CA CYS A 356 9.72 7.28 -12.48
C CYS A 356 9.97 6.83 -11.03
N SER A 357 11.24 6.81 -10.60
CA SER A 357 11.60 6.49 -9.20
C SER A 357 11.02 7.52 -8.22
N GLY A 358 11.02 8.80 -8.60
CA GLY A 358 10.39 9.87 -7.82
C GLY A 358 8.87 9.69 -7.69
N ALA A 359 8.20 9.26 -8.76
CA ALA A 359 6.77 8.93 -8.72
C ALA A 359 6.51 7.77 -7.74
N VAL A 360 7.25 6.67 -7.87
CA VAL A 360 7.12 5.52 -6.95
C VAL A 360 7.42 5.93 -5.51
N ALA A 361 8.44 6.77 -5.26
CA ALA A 361 8.74 7.29 -3.94
C ALA A 361 7.55 8.07 -3.33
N GLY A 362 6.88 8.91 -4.12
CA GLY A 362 5.68 9.64 -3.70
C GLY A 362 4.51 8.72 -3.35
N LEU A 363 4.29 7.68 -4.18
CA LEU A 363 3.31 6.64 -3.93
C LEU A 363 3.58 5.91 -2.61
N VAL A 364 4.82 5.56 -2.36
CA VAL A 364 5.28 4.92 -1.12
C VAL A 364 5.01 5.80 0.10
N ALA A 365 5.44 7.06 0.06
CA ALA A 365 5.36 7.93 1.24
C ALA A 365 3.93 8.36 1.59
N ILE A 366 3.05 8.49 0.60
CA ILE A 366 1.64 8.82 0.86
C ILE A 366 0.85 7.61 1.37
N THR A 367 1.33 6.40 1.15
CA THR A 367 0.61 5.15 1.47
C THR A 367 0.15 5.07 2.93
N PRO A 368 0.98 5.30 3.97
CA PRO A 368 0.50 5.28 5.35
C PRO A 368 -0.47 6.42 5.67
N ALA A 369 -0.35 7.55 4.97
CA ALA A 369 -1.04 8.79 5.25
C ALA A 369 -2.36 8.96 4.48
N SER A 370 -2.58 8.20 3.41
CA SER A 370 -3.59 8.50 2.39
C SER A 370 -5.03 8.58 2.90
N GLY A 371 -5.37 7.88 3.98
CA GLY A 371 -6.68 7.96 4.63
C GLY A 371 -6.74 8.93 5.81
N PHE A 372 -5.63 9.61 6.14
CA PHE A 372 -5.51 10.42 7.35
C PHE A 372 -5.19 11.89 7.09
N VAL A 373 -4.61 12.24 5.93
CA VAL A 373 -4.14 13.60 5.64
C VAL A 373 -4.95 14.26 4.52
N GLY A 374 -4.97 15.60 4.55
CA GLY A 374 -5.53 16.40 3.46
C GLY A 374 -4.51 16.74 2.37
N PRO A 375 -4.92 17.51 1.33
CA PRO A 375 -4.09 17.86 0.17
C PRO A 375 -2.79 18.62 0.53
N VAL A 376 -2.81 19.47 1.55
CA VAL A 376 -1.62 20.19 2.01
C VAL A 376 -0.59 19.23 2.62
N GLY A 377 -1.05 18.28 3.43
CA GLY A 377 -0.19 17.21 3.96
C GLY A 377 0.44 16.39 2.84
N ALA A 378 -0.35 16.03 1.81
CA ALA A 378 0.14 15.30 0.66
C ALA A 378 1.22 16.06 -0.14
N LEU A 379 1.06 17.39 -0.31
CA LEU A 379 2.08 18.23 -0.94
C LEU A 379 3.41 18.15 -0.18
N VAL A 380 3.38 18.32 1.15
CA VAL A 380 4.59 18.30 1.99
C VAL A 380 5.23 16.90 2.00
N ILE A 381 4.42 15.84 2.11
CA ILE A 381 4.89 14.45 2.03
C ILE A 381 5.59 14.19 0.70
N GLY A 382 5.00 14.65 -0.42
CA GLY A 382 5.59 14.50 -1.75
C GLY A 382 6.95 15.20 -1.88
N ILE A 383 7.08 16.43 -1.38
CA ILE A 383 8.36 17.17 -1.38
C ILE A 383 9.40 16.45 -0.52
N ALA A 384 9.05 16.12 0.72
CA ALA A 384 9.96 15.47 1.66
C ALA A 384 10.46 14.13 1.12
N CYS A 385 9.59 13.35 0.51
CA CYS A 385 9.92 12.06 -0.05
C CYS A 385 10.75 12.16 -1.32
N GLY A 386 10.43 13.08 -2.23
CA GLY A 386 11.23 13.29 -3.45
C GLY A 386 12.70 13.61 -3.15
N ILE A 387 12.96 14.41 -2.09
CA ILE A 387 14.32 14.70 -1.61
C ILE A 387 14.90 13.50 -0.86
N GLY A 388 14.16 12.94 0.11
CA GLY A 388 14.66 11.92 1.02
C GLY A 388 14.95 10.60 0.33
N CYS A 389 14.08 10.14 -0.59
CA CYS A 389 14.32 8.91 -1.34
C CYS A 389 15.39 9.08 -2.41
N TYR A 390 15.52 10.25 -3.05
CA TYR A 390 16.67 10.54 -3.91
C TYR A 390 17.99 10.38 -3.14
N TRP A 391 18.07 10.93 -1.93
CA TRP A 391 19.23 10.75 -1.06
C TRP A 391 19.39 9.27 -0.63
N GLY A 392 18.29 8.57 -0.30
CA GLY A 392 18.28 7.15 0.07
C GLY A 392 18.84 6.24 -1.03
N ALA A 393 18.39 6.45 -2.26
CA ALA A 393 18.82 5.68 -3.43
C ALA A 393 20.22 6.03 -3.94
N THR A 394 20.73 7.21 -3.62
CA THR A 394 22.03 7.70 -4.10
C THR A 394 23.03 7.89 -2.96
N GLY A 395 22.82 8.90 -2.12
CA GLY A 395 23.77 9.32 -1.09
C GLY A 395 23.97 8.27 0.00
N LEU A 396 22.89 7.72 0.55
CA LEU A 396 22.94 6.72 1.62
C LEU A 396 23.58 5.42 1.14
N LYS A 397 23.13 4.93 -0.01
CA LYS A 397 23.70 3.74 -0.67
C LYS A 397 25.18 3.88 -0.93
N HIS A 398 25.62 5.05 -1.42
CA HIS A 398 27.02 5.31 -1.67
C HIS A 398 27.83 5.42 -0.38
N SER A 399 27.32 6.07 0.66
CA SER A 399 28.03 6.28 1.93
C SER A 399 28.27 4.99 2.71
N PHE A 400 27.31 4.07 2.71
CA PHE A 400 27.40 2.78 3.40
C PHE A 400 27.91 1.64 2.51
N GLY A 401 27.91 1.85 1.20
CA GLY A 401 28.52 0.92 0.24
C GLY A 401 27.81 -0.43 0.08
N TYR A 402 26.52 -0.53 0.43
CA TYR A 402 25.73 -1.71 0.12
C TYR A 402 25.26 -1.68 -1.34
N ASP A 403 25.01 -2.86 -1.92
CA ASP A 403 24.54 -3.00 -3.30
C ASP A 403 23.06 -3.42 -3.34
N ASP A 404 22.19 -2.45 -3.12
CA ASP A 404 20.75 -2.56 -3.37
C ASP A 404 20.53 -2.36 -4.88
N ALA A 405 20.24 -3.45 -5.60
CA ALA A 405 20.34 -3.47 -7.05
C ALA A 405 19.41 -2.46 -7.73
N LEU A 406 18.16 -2.35 -7.27
CA LEU A 406 17.11 -1.50 -7.85
C LEU A 406 16.55 -0.50 -6.84
N ASP A 407 17.34 -0.10 -5.85
CA ASP A 407 17.03 0.93 -4.86
C ASP A 407 15.79 0.66 -3.99
N ALA A 408 15.46 -0.63 -3.76
CA ALA A 408 14.27 -1.01 -3.00
C ALA A 408 14.32 -0.48 -1.56
N PHE A 409 15.46 -0.55 -0.86
CA PHE A 409 15.60 0.05 0.47
C PHE A 409 15.48 1.58 0.43
N GLY A 410 16.20 2.21 -0.51
CA GLY A 410 16.23 3.67 -0.65
C GLY A 410 14.88 4.30 -0.97
N VAL A 411 14.00 3.57 -1.68
CA VAL A 411 12.66 4.01 -2.04
C VAL A 411 11.64 3.56 -1.00
N HIS A 412 11.61 2.25 -0.65
CA HIS A 412 10.54 1.71 0.17
C HIS A 412 10.76 1.90 1.68
N ALA A 413 11.93 1.58 2.24
CA ALA A 413 12.16 1.79 3.67
C ALA A 413 12.26 3.28 4.00
N VAL A 414 13.09 4.03 3.26
CA VAL A 414 13.27 5.48 3.51
C VAL A 414 11.95 6.22 3.26
N GLY A 415 11.27 5.94 2.14
CA GLY A 415 9.98 6.55 1.83
C GLY A 415 8.88 6.17 2.83
N GLY A 416 8.81 4.90 3.23
CA GLY A 416 7.87 4.41 4.24
C GLY A 416 8.08 5.07 5.61
N VAL A 417 9.35 5.24 6.04
CA VAL A 417 9.68 5.95 7.29
C VAL A 417 9.28 7.42 7.21
N ILE A 418 9.61 8.12 6.11
CA ILE A 418 9.20 9.51 5.91
C ILE A 418 7.67 9.61 5.93
N GLY A 419 6.99 8.75 5.19
CA GLY A 419 5.53 8.73 5.14
C GLY A 419 4.88 8.47 6.49
N ALA A 420 5.32 7.44 7.21
CA ALA A 420 4.77 7.09 8.51
C ALA A 420 5.01 8.20 9.57
N LEU A 421 6.19 8.83 9.58
CA LEU A 421 6.46 9.98 10.46
C LEU A 421 5.54 11.16 10.12
N LEU A 422 5.42 11.49 8.83
CA LEU A 422 4.59 12.61 8.39
C LEU A 422 3.09 12.32 8.50
N THR A 423 2.66 11.05 8.51
CA THR A 423 1.30 10.67 8.92
C THR A 423 1.02 11.14 10.35
N GLY A 424 1.94 10.84 11.28
CA GLY A 424 1.82 11.30 12.67
C GLY A 424 1.87 12.81 12.84
N VAL A 425 2.42 13.55 11.87
CA VAL A 425 2.44 15.02 11.88
C VAL A 425 1.15 15.60 11.31
N PHE A 426 0.70 15.11 10.16
CA PHE A 426 -0.33 15.73 9.31
C PHE A 426 -1.70 15.03 9.37
N ALA A 427 -1.89 14.01 10.19
CA ALA A 427 -3.22 13.39 10.37
C ALA A 427 -4.22 14.45 10.87
N VAL A 428 -5.43 14.46 10.26
CA VAL A 428 -6.48 15.43 10.49
C VAL A 428 -7.74 14.72 10.94
N ASN A 429 -8.25 15.07 12.10
CA ASN A 429 -9.43 14.47 12.73
C ASN A 429 -10.68 14.52 11.84
N GLU A 430 -10.89 15.63 11.14
CA GLU A 430 -12.03 15.81 10.24
C GLU A 430 -12.13 14.74 9.16
N PHE A 431 -11.00 14.24 8.65
CA PHE A 431 -10.98 13.25 7.57
C PHE A 431 -10.96 11.81 8.07
N SER A 432 -10.38 11.57 9.24
CA SER A 432 -10.01 10.22 9.65
C SER A 432 -10.47 9.83 11.06
N GLY A 433 -10.95 10.77 11.85
CA GLY A 433 -11.20 10.57 13.28
C GLY A 433 -9.93 10.51 14.14
N HIS A 434 -8.74 10.79 13.55
CA HIS A 434 -7.45 10.76 14.23
C HIS A 434 -6.71 12.07 14.04
N SER A 435 -6.19 12.62 15.13
CA SER A 435 -5.37 13.85 15.13
C SER A 435 -3.88 13.51 15.04
N GLY A 436 -3.13 14.39 14.37
CA GLY A 436 -1.67 14.37 14.35
C GLY A 436 -1.04 15.44 15.23
N LEU A 437 0.27 15.55 15.13
CA LEU A 437 1.07 16.52 15.91
C LEU A 437 0.60 17.97 15.70
N LEU A 438 0.22 18.35 14.47
CA LEU A 438 -0.26 19.71 14.18
C LEU A 438 -1.62 20.02 14.79
N GLU A 439 -2.41 19.00 15.11
CA GLU A 439 -3.67 19.11 15.86
C GLU A 439 -3.47 18.87 17.37
N GLY A 440 -2.22 18.77 17.83
CA GLY A 440 -1.86 18.68 19.24
C GLY A 440 -1.69 17.26 19.79
N ASP A 441 -1.83 16.20 18.98
CA ASP A 441 -1.59 14.83 19.42
C ASP A 441 -0.12 14.40 19.27
N VAL A 442 0.68 14.76 20.28
CA VAL A 442 2.08 14.31 20.40
C VAL A 442 2.17 12.79 20.60
N GLY A 443 1.16 12.21 21.27
CA GLY A 443 1.10 10.76 21.55
C GLY A 443 1.05 9.94 20.26
N GLN A 444 0.23 10.35 19.30
CA GLN A 444 0.15 9.68 18.00
C GLN A 444 1.46 9.78 17.21
N PHE A 445 2.15 10.91 17.23
CA PHE A 445 3.48 11.03 16.59
C PHE A 445 4.51 10.09 17.23
N ILE A 446 4.52 9.97 18.56
CA ILE A 446 5.39 9.03 19.28
C ILE A 446 5.03 7.57 18.93
N ASN A 447 3.74 7.26 18.78
CA ASN A 447 3.30 5.92 18.39
C ASN A 447 3.76 5.53 16.98
N GLN A 448 3.79 6.47 16.03
CA GLN A 448 4.38 6.23 14.71
C GLN A 448 5.87 5.86 14.82
N ILE A 449 6.64 6.57 15.63
CA ILE A 449 8.07 6.24 15.87
C ILE A 449 8.21 4.84 16.46
N LYS A 450 7.40 4.49 17.48
CA LYS A 450 7.42 3.14 18.07
C LYS A 450 7.12 2.06 17.04
N GLY A 451 6.09 2.25 16.20
CA GLY A 451 5.72 1.31 15.14
C GLY A 451 6.84 1.09 14.14
N ILE A 452 7.43 2.19 13.64
CA ILE A 452 8.57 2.16 12.72
C ILE A 452 9.73 1.34 13.32
N VAL A 453 10.15 1.66 14.53
CA VAL A 453 11.26 0.98 15.21
C VAL A 453 10.95 -0.49 15.45
N THR A 454 9.73 -0.81 15.90
CA THR A 454 9.30 -2.19 16.15
C THR A 454 9.42 -3.05 14.89
N VAL A 455 8.92 -2.56 13.75
CA VAL A 455 8.97 -3.33 12.50
C VAL A 455 10.38 -3.43 11.95
N ILE A 456 11.17 -2.34 11.97
CA ILE A 456 12.57 -2.38 11.52
C ILE A 456 13.37 -3.43 12.30
N VAL A 457 13.24 -3.47 13.62
CA VAL A 457 14.00 -4.40 14.48
C VAL A 457 13.54 -5.85 14.24
N TYR A 458 12.23 -6.08 14.26
CA TYR A 458 11.70 -7.43 14.07
C TYR A 458 12.05 -7.98 12.69
N ASP A 459 11.71 -7.25 11.64
CA ASP A 459 11.96 -7.68 10.27
C ASP A 459 13.45 -7.86 10.01
N GLY A 460 14.30 -6.92 10.43
CA GLY A 460 15.75 -7.03 10.27
C GLY A 460 16.31 -8.31 10.88
N ILE A 461 15.89 -8.66 12.09
CA ILE A 461 16.34 -9.87 12.78
C ILE A 461 15.80 -11.14 12.11
N VAL A 462 14.47 -11.20 11.88
CA VAL A 462 13.83 -12.42 11.36
C VAL A 462 14.25 -12.67 9.90
N THR A 463 14.31 -11.62 9.08
CA THR A 463 14.80 -11.71 7.70
C THR A 463 16.25 -12.22 7.65
N PHE A 464 17.13 -11.71 8.51
CA PHE A 464 18.51 -12.22 8.61
C PHE A 464 18.55 -13.72 8.93
N ILE A 465 17.75 -14.15 9.91
CA ILE A 465 17.67 -15.56 10.31
C ILE A 465 17.19 -16.42 9.13
N ILE A 466 16.10 -16.01 8.46
CA ILE A 466 15.56 -16.75 7.30
C ILE A 466 16.60 -16.84 6.18
N LEU A 467 17.27 -15.74 5.84
CA LEU A 467 18.34 -15.75 4.83
C LEU A 467 19.46 -16.72 5.19
N LYS A 468 19.89 -16.77 6.45
CA LYS A 468 20.91 -17.72 6.90
C LYS A 468 20.45 -19.17 6.84
N ILE A 469 19.19 -19.45 7.18
CA ILE A 469 18.62 -20.80 7.04
C ILE A 469 18.60 -21.22 5.57
N VAL A 470 18.14 -20.36 4.68
CA VAL A 470 18.08 -20.65 3.24
C VAL A 470 19.49 -20.78 2.64
N ASP A 471 20.44 -19.96 3.10
CA ASP A 471 21.84 -20.06 2.66
C ASP A 471 22.45 -21.42 2.99
N VAL A 472 22.24 -21.90 4.21
CA VAL A 472 22.72 -23.24 4.64
C VAL A 472 22.02 -24.37 3.89
N ALA A 473 20.70 -24.23 3.62
CA ALA A 473 19.90 -25.30 3.01
C ALA A 473 20.12 -25.45 1.50
N VAL A 474 20.16 -24.36 0.75
CA VAL A 474 20.21 -24.38 -0.73
C VAL A 474 21.26 -23.43 -1.32
N GLY A 475 21.86 -22.58 -0.49
CA GLY A 475 22.77 -21.52 -0.92
C GLY A 475 22.03 -20.38 -1.59
N LEU A 476 22.28 -19.14 -1.19
CA LEU A 476 21.54 -17.97 -1.66
C LEU A 476 21.95 -17.50 -3.05
N ARG A 477 23.27 -17.45 -3.32
CA ARG A 477 23.83 -16.75 -4.46
C ARG A 477 24.18 -17.71 -5.61
N VAL A 478 23.99 -17.24 -6.83
CA VAL A 478 24.49 -17.91 -8.04
C VAL A 478 26.02 -17.84 -8.10
N SER A 479 26.69 -18.69 -8.92
CA SER A 479 28.12 -18.60 -9.16
C SER A 479 28.49 -17.32 -9.92
N GLU A 480 29.75 -16.89 -9.83
CA GLU A 480 30.23 -15.72 -10.60
C GLU A 480 30.09 -15.91 -12.11
N GLU A 481 30.19 -17.13 -12.60
CA GLU A 481 30.01 -17.47 -13.99
C GLU A 481 28.57 -17.23 -14.44
N VAL A 482 27.59 -17.74 -13.67
CA VAL A 482 26.16 -17.53 -13.95
C VAL A 482 25.79 -16.05 -13.86
N GLU A 483 26.32 -15.30 -12.88
CA GLU A 483 26.08 -13.86 -12.76
C GLU A 483 26.65 -13.10 -13.97
N ARG A 484 27.86 -13.50 -14.47
CA ARG A 484 28.48 -12.90 -15.64
C ARG A 484 27.71 -13.23 -16.92
N ASP A 485 27.28 -14.47 -17.09
CA ASP A 485 26.64 -14.92 -18.34
C ASP A 485 25.14 -14.54 -18.42
N GLY A 486 24.49 -14.36 -17.27
CA GLY A 486 23.11 -13.92 -17.13
C GLY A 486 22.19 -15.00 -16.60
N LEU A 487 21.23 -14.58 -15.78
CA LEU A 487 20.32 -15.48 -15.08
C LEU A 487 19.24 -16.07 -16.01
N ASP A 488 18.83 -15.32 -17.04
CA ASP A 488 17.79 -15.76 -18.00
C ASP A 488 18.17 -17.09 -18.64
N LEU A 489 19.37 -17.17 -19.22
CA LEU A 489 19.85 -18.38 -19.87
C LEU A 489 20.19 -19.47 -18.84
N ALA A 490 20.89 -19.10 -17.76
CA ALA A 490 21.44 -20.07 -16.82
C ALA A 490 20.37 -20.72 -15.92
N LEU A 491 19.32 -19.97 -15.54
CA LEU A 491 18.28 -20.46 -14.62
C LEU A 491 16.99 -20.88 -15.32
N HIS A 492 16.67 -20.28 -16.48
CA HIS A 492 15.40 -20.48 -17.18
C HIS A 492 15.54 -21.04 -18.58
N GLY A 493 16.75 -21.06 -19.17
CA GLY A 493 16.98 -21.53 -20.53
C GLY A 493 16.39 -20.61 -21.61
N GLU A 494 16.14 -19.36 -21.28
CA GLU A 494 15.49 -18.37 -22.13
C GLU A 494 16.40 -17.16 -22.39
N VAL A 495 16.13 -16.44 -23.44
CA VAL A 495 16.86 -15.20 -23.79
C VAL A 495 15.86 -14.15 -24.27
N VAL A 496 15.95 -12.95 -23.71
CA VAL A 496 15.19 -11.78 -24.19
C VAL A 496 15.91 -11.17 -25.39
N HIS A 497 15.23 -11.15 -26.54
CA HIS A 497 15.74 -10.64 -27.82
C HIS A 497 15.62 -9.11 -27.99
#